data_2fb0eb3116e932fc4d115ff3ff5dfc79
#
_entry.id   2fb0eb3116e932fc4d115ff3ff5dfc79
#
_cell.length_a   1.000
_cell.length_b   1.000
_cell.length_c   1.000
_cell.angle_alpha   90.00
_cell.angle_beta   90.00
_cell.angle_gamma   90.00
#
_symmetry.space_group_name_H-M   'P 1'
#
loop_
_entity.id
_entity.type
_entity.pdbx_description
1 polymer ?
#
loop_
_entity_poly.entity_id
_entity_poly.type
_entity_poly.pdbx_seq_one_letter_code
_entity_poly.pdbx_strand_id
1 'polypeptide(L)'
;MDERVKEVQVWLNKTYKGVNGFEKAPENGRTGWATVYSLREALQHELGISTLGQGFGDMTKSALQNKIGSLVEGYSGNIVKLIKGAFWCKGISPTDFTSKFNDNLTSAIKELQNDAGVTVSGKLTVNLMTALFDMSAFVLIEGQGKSDVRSMQRYLNGKYSDELGILPCDGIYQRATNTALIFALQKAIGIAGANGNYGPGTIAATPTVSQGANGEVVRIIQYGLYVNGFYDGSCNGNYTSEVSNAVVAFRKFMNLPPFTGTSDLTVIKGLLTSNGNTNRDSIALDTSTQLTSKDVTNFKNYGFSIVGRYLTGSVGAGVSKRDKYLTAAEIKRITDAGLAIYPIYEDGGYEIEYFSRIQGYRDGIKAVNQASKLGFPAGATIYFAVDVDIQDGDIDGTVVPYMEGVVSALASSRYNPGIYGTRNVCLHGEKVGMKYSFVADMSYGWSGNLGFKMPKNWAFDQFVEYTIGGTPIDQVAASGKDSGTKYFSPGTENTISVSD
;
A
#
# COMPACT_ATOMS: atom_id res chain seq x y z
N MET A 1 23.16 -18.73 -11.35
CA MET A 1 24.13 -17.77 -11.92
C MET A 1 23.87 -17.71 -13.40
N ASP A 2 23.65 -16.54 -13.94
CA ASP A 2 23.47 -16.30 -15.37
C ASP A 2 24.79 -15.82 -15.97
N GLU A 3 25.38 -16.60 -16.87
CA GLU A 3 26.70 -16.31 -17.47
C GLU A 3 26.64 -15.05 -18.37
N ARG A 4 25.48 -14.75 -18.96
CA ARG A 4 25.29 -13.54 -19.78
C ARG A 4 25.24 -12.29 -18.92
N VAL A 5 24.52 -12.34 -17.81
CA VAL A 5 24.52 -11.25 -16.83
C VAL A 5 25.92 -11.01 -16.26
N LYS A 6 26.68 -12.09 -15.98
CA LYS A 6 28.07 -11.98 -15.54
C LYS A 6 28.99 -11.37 -16.60
N GLU A 7 28.82 -11.74 -17.87
CA GLU A 7 29.55 -11.14 -19.00
C GLU A 7 29.30 -9.61 -19.07
N VAL A 8 28.06 -9.18 -18.87
CA VAL A 8 27.70 -7.76 -18.81
C VAL A 8 28.41 -7.05 -17.65
N GLN A 9 28.36 -7.64 -16.45
CA GLN A 9 28.98 -7.07 -15.23
C GLN A 9 30.50 -6.90 -15.39
N VAL A 10 31.19 -7.93 -15.91
CA VAL A 10 32.62 -7.88 -16.18
C VAL A 10 32.97 -6.83 -17.24
N TRP A 11 32.18 -6.77 -18.32
CA TRP A 11 32.37 -5.76 -19.38
C TRP A 11 32.17 -4.34 -18.85
N LEU A 12 31.15 -4.07 -18.04
CA LEU A 12 30.91 -2.78 -17.40
C LEU A 12 32.11 -2.35 -16.57
N ASN A 13 32.58 -3.22 -15.65
CA ASN A 13 33.70 -2.94 -14.76
C ASN A 13 35.02 -2.68 -15.50
N LYS A 14 35.22 -3.35 -16.64
CA LYS A 14 36.40 -3.16 -17.49
C LYS A 14 36.34 -1.86 -18.29
N THR A 15 35.17 -1.59 -18.92
CA THR A 15 35.00 -0.47 -19.86
C THR A 15 34.96 0.86 -19.14
N TYR A 16 34.29 0.94 -18.01
CA TYR A 16 34.08 2.19 -17.25
C TYR A 16 35.02 2.33 -16.05
N LYS A 17 36.07 1.51 -15.99
CA LYS A 17 37.10 1.62 -14.95
C LYS A 17 37.74 3.01 -14.94
N GLY A 18 37.65 3.71 -13.82
CA GLY A 18 38.22 5.05 -13.63
C GLY A 18 37.31 6.19 -14.13
N VAL A 19 36.11 5.91 -14.63
CA VAL A 19 35.10 6.95 -14.89
C VAL A 19 34.62 7.49 -13.55
N ASN A 20 34.67 8.80 -13.36
CA ASN A 20 34.25 9.43 -12.11
C ASN A 20 32.74 9.25 -11.89
N GLY A 21 32.36 8.76 -10.71
CA GLY A 21 30.97 8.49 -10.35
C GLY A 21 30.43 7.14 -10.85
N PHE A 22 31.25 6.31 -11.52
CA PHE A 22 30.83 4.95 -11.89
C PHE A 22 31.11 3.98 -10.74
N GLU A 23 30.07 3.27 -10.30
CA GLU A 23 30.14 2.21 -9.30
C GLU A 23 30.20 0.83 -9.97
N LYS A 24 31.11 -0.03 -9.48
CA LYS A 24 31.30 -1.37 -10.05
C LYS A 24 30.09 -2.27 -9.81
N ALA A 25 29.67 -2.98 -10.84
CA ALA A 25 28.72 -4.08 -10.75
C ALA A 25 29.33 -5.29 -9.99
N PRO A 26 28.54 -6.02 -9.19
CA PRO A 26 28.97 -7.29 -8.63
C PRO A 26 29.10 -8.35 -9.73
N GLU A 27 30.27 -9.00 -9.87
CA GLU A 27 30.50 -10.00 -10.93
C GLU A 27 29.97 -11.40 -10.55
N ASN A 28 28.69 -11.46 -10.16
CA ASN A 28 28.06 -12.65 -9.60
C ASN A 28 26.99 -13.30 -10.50
N GLY A 29 26.75 -12.74 -11.69
CA GLY A 29 25.75 -13.24 -12.63
C GLY A 29 24.31 -13.18 -12.12
N ARG A 30 24.01 -12.24 -11.20
CA ARG A 30 22.65 -11.98 -10.71
C ARG A 30 22.26 -10.57 -11.06
N THR A 31 21.05 -10.39 -11.60
CA THR A 31 20.44 -9.09 -11.76
C THR A 31 20.01 -8.57 -10.38
N GLY A 32 20.42 -7.38 -10.05
CA GLY A 32 20.03 -6.67 -8.83
C GLY A 32 20.26 -5.18 -9.01
N TRP A 33 19.83 -4.37 -8.05
CA TRP A 33 19.95 -2.93 -8.11
C TRP A 33 21.37 -2.45 -8.38
N ALA A 34 22.38 -3.07 -7.78
CA ALA A 34 23.78 -2.71 -8.01
C ALA A 34 24.19 -2.84 -9.50
N THR A 35 23.72 -3.91 -10.20
CA THR A 35 23.97 -4.07 -11.63
C THR A 35 23.20 -3.03 -12.45
N VAL A 36 21.95 -2.76 -12.09
CA VAL A 36 21.10 -1.76 -12.76
C VAL A 36 21.69 -0.36 -12.58
N TYR A 37 22.18 -0.03 -11.39
CA TYR A 37 22.83 1.26 -11.14
C TYR A 37 24.10 1.45 -11.99
N SER A 38 24.96 0.43 -12.06
CA SER A 38 26.15 0.47 -12.94
C SER A 38 25.75 0.65 -14.41
N LEU A 39 24.66 -0.01 -14.88
CA LEU A 39 24.14 0.18 -16.24
C LEU A 39 23.65 1.60 -16.47
N ARG A 40 22.95 2.21 -15.49
CA ARG A 40 22.46 3.60 -15.59
C ARG A 40 23.59 4.61 -15.61
N GLU A 41 24.57 4.46 -14.73
CA GLU A 41 25.76 5.31 -14.67
C GLU A 41 26.56 5.23 -15.97
N ALA A 42 26.77 4.03 -16.50
CA ALA A 42 27.42 3.84 -17.79
C ALA A 42 26.62 4.48 -18.94
N LEU A 43 25.30 4.35 -18.94
CA LEU A 43 24.43 5.01 -19.92
C LEU A 43 24.53 6.54 -19.83
N GLN A 44 24.51 7.09 -18.64
CA GLN A 44 24.68 8.54 -18.39
C GLN A 44 26.02 9.03 -18.91
N HIS A 45 27.10 8.28 -18.68
CA HIS A 45 28.42 8.58 -19.23
C HIS A 45 28.42 8.62 -20.77
N GLU A 46 27.85 7.60 -21.43
CA GLU A 46 27.72 7.53 -22.89
C GLU A 46 26.81 8.63 -23.48
N LEU A 47 25.90 9.17 -22.67
CA LEU A 47 25.05 10.32 -23.00
C LEU A 47 25.73 11.68 -22.75
N GLY A 48 26.99 11.68 -22.23
CA GLY A 48 27.76 12.89 -21.93
C GLY A 48 27.34 13.63 -20.68
N ILE A 49 26.68 12.95 -19.73
CA ILE A 49 26.32 13.53 -18.44
C ILE A 49 27.55 13.53 -17.54
N SER A 50 27.92 14.69 -17.00
CA SER A 50 29.14 14.88 -16.22
C SER A 50 29.05 14.36 -14.77
N THR A 51 27.85 14.36 -14.17
CA THR A 51 27.61 13.86 -12.83
C THR A 51 26.74 12.61 -12.91
N LEU A 52 27.35 11.46 -12.69
CA LEU A 52 26.66 10.18 -12.74
C LEU A 52 25.90 9.90 -11.44
N GLY A 53 24.85 9.14 -11.53
CA GLY A 53 24.05 8.74 -10.37
C GLY A 53 23.13 7.56 -10.65
N GLN A 54 22.64 6.95 -9.59
CA GLN A 54 21.83 5.73 -9.64
C GLN A 54 20.41 5.94 -10.22
N GLY A 55 19.94 7.20 -10.27
CA GLY A 55 18.62 7.54 -10.78
C GLY A 55 18.50 7.56 -12.29
N PHE A 56 17.28 7.39 -12.81
CA PHE A 56 16.91 7.62 -14.22
C PHE A 56 16.01 8.86 -14.29
N GLY A 57 16.54 10.01 -13.83
CA GLY A 57 15.80 11.27 -13.70
C GLY A 57 15.71 12.08 -15.00
N ASP A 58 15.16 13.31 -14.91
CA ASP A 58 14.87 14.17 -16.05
C ASP A 58 16.11 14.52 -16.87
N MET A 59 17.27 14.69 -16.26
CA MET A 59 18.53 14.93 -16.96
C MET A 59 18.87 13.74 -17.89
N THR A 60 18.78 12.51 -17.39
CA THR A 60 19.02 11.29 -18.18
C THR A 60 18.00 11.15 -19.31
N LYS A 61 16.71 11.38 -19.00
CA LYS A 61 15.63 11.33 -20.00
C LYS A 61 15.80 12.36 -21.09
N SER A 62 16.18 13.60 -20.75
CA SER A 62 16.40 14.68 -21.72
C SER A 62 17.62 14.40 -22.62
N ALA A 63 18.74 13.94 -22.06
CA ALA A 63 19.91 13.55 -22.84
C ALA A 63 19.61 12.38 -23.76
N LEU A 64 18.85 11.39 -23.27
CA LEU A 64 18.41 10.25 -24.08
C LEU A 64 17.45 10.68 -25.19
N GLN A 65 16.53 11.61 -24.95
CA GLN A 65 15.59 12.14 -25.95
C GLN A 65 16.35 12.71 -27.16
N ASN A 66 17.46 13.38 -26.95
CA ASN A 66 18.31 13.93 -28.02
C ASN A 66 19.08 12.84 -28.80
N LYS A 67 19.31 11.69 -28.17
CA LYS A 67 20.12 10.59 -28.73
C LYS A 67 19.28 9.51 -29.40
N ILE A 68 18.07 9.25 -28.91
CA ILE A 68 17.30 8.04 -29.19
C ILE A 68 16.95 7.86 -30.65
N GLY A 69 16.73 8.93 -31.37
CA GLY A 69 16.45 8.91 -32.83
C GLY A 69 17.60 8.35 -33.69
N SER A 70 18.83 8.36 -33.16
CA SER A 70 20.00 7.78 -33.84
C SER A 70 20.25 6.31 -33.45
N LEU A 71 19.59 5.80 -32.42
CA LEU A 71 19.72 4.42 -31.94
C LEU A 71 18.81 3.50 -32.77
N VAL A 72 19.25 3.25 -34.00
CA VAL A 72 18.53 2.43 -34.96
C VAL A 72 19.46 1.37 -35.57
N GLU A 73 18.92 0.46 -36.35
CA GLU A 73 19.69 -0.56 -37.06
C GLU A 73 20.88 0.05 -37.83
N GLY A 74 22.04 -0.57 -37.68
CA GLY A 74 23.31 -0.07 -38.24
C GLY A 74 24.11 0.83 -37.29
N TYR A 75 23.51 1.43 -36.27
CA TYR A 75 24.27 2.19 -35.25
C TYR A 75 25.25 1.28 -34.50
N SER A 76 26.42 1.82 -34.13
CA SER A 76 27.43 1.09 -33.37
C SER A 76 28.04 1.97 -32.26
N GLY A 77 28.16 1.41 -31.07
CA GLY A 77 28.74 2.08 -29.88
C GLY A 77 28.45 1.34 -28.59
N ASN A 78 29.09 1.77 -27.51
CA ASN A 78 28.89 1.17 -26.18
C ASN A 78 27.46 1.23 -25.70
N ILE A 79 26.72 2.28 -26.09
CA ILE A 79 25.30 2.42 -25.72
C ILE A 79 24.46 1.22 -26.19
N VAL A 80 24.81 0.62 -27.34
CA VAL A 80 24.14 -0.59 -27.81
C VAL A 80 24.46 -1.80 -26.92
N LYS A 81 25.72 -1.92 -26.48
CA LYS A 81 26.09 -2.98 -25.53
C LYS A 81 25.37 -2.80 -24.18
N LEU A 82 25.22 -1.55 -23.72
CA LEU A 82 24.44 -1.27 -22.49
C LEU A 82 22.98 -1.70 -22.67
N ILE A 83 22.35 -1.39 -23.80
CA ILE A 83 20.98 -1.81 -24.11
C ILE A 83 20.89 -3.34 -24.14
N LYS A 84 21.78 -4.04 -24.84
CA LYS A 84 21.83 -5.50 -24.88
C LYS A 84 22.06 -6.11 -23.49
N GLY A 85 22.96 -5.49 -22.71
CA GLY A 85 23.19 -5.90 -21.31
C GLY A 85 21.95 -5.76 -20.43
N ALA A 86 21.21 -4.67 -20.58
CA ALA A 86 19.96 -4.45 -19.86
C ALA A 86 18.88 -5.49 -20.29
N PHE A 87 18.82 -5.88 -21.55
CA PHE A 87 17.94 -6.98 -22.01
C PHE A 87 18.30 -8.33 -21.37
N TRP A 88 19.60 -8.67 -21.28
CA TRP A 88 20.04 -9.86 -20.55
C TRP A 88 19.59 -9.82 -19.08
N CYS A 89 19.67 -8.65 -18.43
CA CYS A 89 19.18 -8.46 -17.07
C CYS A 89 17.64 -8.62 -16.94
N LYS A 90 16.89 -8.43 -18.03
CA LYS A 90 15.43 -8.65 -18.09
C LYS A 90 15.07 -10.09 -18.45
N GLY A 91 16.04 -10.96 -18.72
CA GLY A 91 15.79 -12.32 -19.20
C GLY A 91 15.37 -12.41 -20.68
N ILE A 92 15.48 -11.31 -21.43
CA ILE A 92 15.21 -11.25 -22.87
C ILE A 92 16.55 -11.36 -23.61
N SER A 93 16.66 -12.26 -24.59
CA SER A 93 17.89 -12.50 -25.31
C SER A 93 18.04 -11.59 -26.53
N PRO A 94 19.02 -10.66 -26.55
CA PRO A 94 19.41 -9.99 -27.78
C PRO A 94 20.35 -10.83 -28.65
N THR A 95 20.51 -12.13 -28.36
CA THR A 95 21.31 -13.15 -29.04
C THR A 95 22.82 -12.95 -28.94
N ASP A 96 23.32 -11.73 -29.10
CA ASP A 96 24.75 -11.39 -29.04
C ASP A 96 25.01 -10.19 -28.10
N PHE A 97 26.28 -9.98 -27.73
CA PHE A 97 26.72 -8.86 -26.90
C PHE A 97 27.71 -7.95 -27.64
N THR A 98 27.42 -7.68 -28.93
CA THR A 98 28.22 -6.76 -29.74
C THR A 98 27.75 -5.32 -29.61
N SER A 99 28.61 -4.36 -30.01
CA SER A 99 28.26 -2.94 -30.04
C SER A 99 27.36 -2.53 -31.21
N LYS A 100 26.96 -3.46 -32.08
CA LYS A 100 26.20 -3.16 -33.30
C LYS A 100 24.68 -3.34 -33.05
N PHE A 101 23.89 -2.33 -33.39
CA PHE A 101 22.44 -2.44 -33.45
C PHE A 101 22.05 -3.26 -34.68
N ASN A 102 21.44 -4.41 -34.50
CA ASN A 102 21.10 -5.39 -35.52
C ASN A 102 19.65 -5.91 -35.30
N ASP A 103 19.20 -6.78 -36.23
CA ASP A 103 17.87 -7.41 -36.18
C ASP A 103 17.58 -8.16 -34.88
N ASN A 104 18.61 -8.77 -34.28
CA ASN A 104 18.45 -9.47 -33.00
C ASN A 104 18.04 -8.50 -31.88
N LEU A 105 18.66 -7.31 -31.82
CA LEU A 105 18.26 -6.28 -30.88
C LEU A 105 16.87 -5.73 -31.18
N THR A 106 16.53 -5.54 -32.46
CA THR A 106 15.17 -5.18 -32.88
C THR A 106 14.14 -6.21 -32.42
N SER A 107 14.47 -7.48 -32.50
CA SER A 107 13.60 -8.57 -32.01
C SER A 107 13.41 -8.54 -30.50
N ALA A 108 14.50 -8.33 -29.73
CA ALA A 108 14.42 -8.18 -28.28
C ALA A 108 13.58 -6.94 -27.87
N ILE A 109 13.70 -5.85 -28.61
CA ILE A 109 12.85 -4.64 -28.41
C ILE A 109 11.38 -4.97 -28.62
N LYS A 110 11.03 -5.68 -29.70
CA LYS A 110 9.65 -6.10 -29.99
C LYS A 110 9.10 -7.05 -28.90
N GLU A 111 9.92 -7.96 -28.39
CA GLU A 111 9.54 -8.85 -27.29
C GLU A 111 9.16 -8.06 -26.04
N LEU A 112 10.02 -7.15 -25.59
CA LEU A 112 9.74 -6.29 -24.44
C LEU A 112 8.49 -5.42 -24.65
N GLN A 113 8.33 -4.83 -25.84
CA GLN A 113 7.14 -4.05 -26.18
C GLN A 113 5.86 -4.88 -26.10
N ASN A 114 5.90 -6.11 -26.62
CA ASN A 114 4.78 -7.03 -26.52
C ASN A 114 4.49 -7.39 -25.05
N ASP A 115 5.50 -7.74 -24.28
CA ASP A 115 5.35 -8.09 -22.87
C ASP A 115 4.81 -6.93 -22.01
N ALA A 116 5.26 -5.71 -22.30
CA ALA A 116 4.77 -4.49 -21.67
C ALA A 116 3.36 -4.08 -22.15
N GLY A 117 2.83 -4.67 -23.22
CA GLY A 117 1.52 -4.30 -23.78
C GLY A 117 1.48 -2.96 -24.52
N VAL A 118 2.64 -2.46 -24.96
CA VAL A 118 2.72 -1.23 -25.77
C VAL A 118 2.81 -1.55 -27.26
N THR A 119 2.75 -0.52 -28.13
CA THR A 119 2.85 -0.70 -29.58
C THR A 119 4.16 -1.39 -29.99
N VAL A 120 4.06 -2.53 -30.67
CA VAL A 120 5.19 -3.35 -31.11
C VAL A 120 5.78 -2.77 -32.39
N SER A 121 6.67 -1.79 -32.27
CA SER A 121 7.30 -1.10 -33.41
C SER A 121 8.74 -1.56 -33.69
N GLY A 122 9.40 -2.16 -32.70
CA GLY A 122 10.84 -2.46 -32.77
C GLY A 122 11.73 -1.22 -32.58
N LYS A 123 11.15 -0.07 -32.25
CA LYS A 123 11.88 1.20 -32.01
C LYS A 123 12.02 1.45 -30.52
N LEU A 124 13.17 2.01 -30.13
CA LEU A 124 13.38 2.48 -28.77
C LEU A 124 12.63 3.79 -28.52
N THR A 125 12.08 3.96 -27.34
CA THR A 125 11.53 5.21 -26.83
C THR A 125 12.18 5.51 -25.46
N VAL A 126 12.11 6.76 -24.98
CA VAL A 126 12.63 7.12 -23.65
C VAL A 126 11.91 6.32 -22.57
N ASN A 127 10.59 6.14 -22.68
CA ASN A 127 9.81 5.34 -21.73
C ASN A 127 10.22 3.87 -21.74
N LEU A 128 10.47 3.28 -22.91
CA LEU A 128 10.95 1.89 -23.00
C LEU A 128 12.36 1.74 -22.43
N MET A 129 13.25 2.69 -22.68
CA MET A 129 14.59 2.70 -22.08
C MET A 129 14.54 2.85 -20.57
N THR A 130 13.66 3.71 -20.04
CA THR A 130 13.45 3.84 -18.60
C THR A 130 13.02 2.51 -17.98
N ALA A 131 12.05 1.83 -18.59
CA ALA A 131 11.56 0.52 -18.16
C ALA A 131 12.63 -0.58 -18.30
N LEU A 132 13.45 -0.54 -19.34
CA LEU A 132 14.53 -1.50 -19.57
C LEU A 132 15.65 -1.36 -18.51
N PHE A 133 16.01 -0.14 -18.16
CA PHE A 133 17.06 0.16 -17.15
C PHE A 133 16.48 0.25 -15.73
N ASP A 134 15.53 -0.61 -15.39
CA ASP A 134 14.90 -0.71 -14.07
C ASP A 134 14.75 -2.18 -13.65
N MET A 135 14.40 -2.44 -12.40
CA MET A 135 14.12 -3.78 -11.88
C MET A 135 12.69 -4.26 -12.17
N SER A 136 11.84 -3.43 -12.77
CA SER A 136 10.47 -3.79 -13.14
C SER A 136 10.41 -5.07 -14.00
N ALA A 137 9.52 -6.00 -13.66
CA ALA A 137 9.26 -7.20 -14.45
C ALA A 137 8.12 -6.98 -15.44
N PHE A 138 8.24 -7.59 -16.62
CA PHE A 138 7.22 -7.55 -17.68
C PHE A 138 6.65 -8.94 -18.00
N VAL A 139 6.97 -9.93 -17.17
CA VAL A 139 6.43 -11.28 -17.18
C VAL A 139 5.71 -11.55 -15.86
N LEU A 140 4.74 -12.46 -15.91
CA LEU A 140 4.01 -12.87 -14.69
C LEU A 140 4.99 -13.44 -13.67
N ILE A 141 5.00 -12.89 -12.46
CA ILE A 141 5.82 -13.42 -11.37
C ILE A 141 5.15 -14.68 -10.81
N GLU A 142 5.84 -15.80 -10.94
CA GLU A 142 5.36 -17.09 -10.48
C GLU A 142 5.10 -17.10 -8.96
N GLY A 143 3.96 -17.65 -8.55
CA GLY A 143 3.55 -17.76 -7.16
C GLY A 143 2.97 -16.49 -6.52
N GLN A 144 3.15 -15.32 -7.13
CA GLN A 144 2.65 -14.04 -6.61
C GLN A 144 1.73 -13.29 -7.59
N GLY A 145 2.11 -13.24 -8.86
CA GLY A 145 1.39 -12.51 -9.89
C GLY A 145 0.08 -13.18 -10.30
N LYS A 146 -0.90 -12.37 -10.69
CA LYS A 146 -2.18 -12.79 -11.26
C LYS A 146 -2.27 -12.40 -12.73
N SER A 147 -2.70 -13.33 -13.59
CA SER A 147 -2.83 -13.10 -15.04
C SER A 147 -3.74 -11.92 -15.38
N ASP A 148 -4.84 -11.76 -14.64
CA ASP A 148 -5.80 -10.69 -14.91
C ASP A 148 -5.26 -9.31 -14.48
N VAL A 149 -4.47 -9.25 -13.39
CA VAL A 149 -3.73 -8.02 -13.02
C VAL A 149 -2.69 -7.69 -14.09
N ARG A 150 -1.95 -8.68 -14.60
CA ARG A 150 -1.02 -8.47 -15.71
C ARG A 150 -1.74 -7.96 -16.97
N SER A 151 -2.89 -8.51 -17.28
CA SER A 151 -3.74 -8.06 -18.40
C SER A 151 -4.19 -6.61 -18.22
N MET A 152 -4.58 -6.23 -17.01
CA MET A 152 -4.90 -4.84 -16.65
C MET A 152 -3.68 -3.91 -16.81
N GLN A 153 -2.50 -4.30 -16.30
CA GLN A 153 -1.26 -3.53 -16.42
C GLN A 153 -0.90 -3.30 -17.89
N ARG A 154 -0.97 -4.35 -18.73
CA ARG A 154 -0.75 -4.24 -20.18
C ARG A 154 -1.78 -3.34 -20.87
N TYR A 155 -3.05 -3.41 -20.48
CA TYR A 155 -4.08 -2.51 -20.98
C TYR A 155 -3.77 -1.04 -20.66
N LEU A 156 -3.38 -0.75 -19.41
CA LEU A 156 -3.03 0.60 -18.98
C LEU A 156 -1.79 1.13 -19.72
N ASN A 157 -0.77 0.28 -19.92
CA ASN A 157 0.41 0.63 -20.73
C ASN A 157 0.05 0.95 -22.18
N GLY A 158 -0.77 0.11 -22.81
CA GLY A 158 -1.19 0.31 -24.19
C GLY A 158 -1.94 1.62 -24.42
N LYS A 159 -2.54 2.16 -23.36
CA LYS A 159 -3.39 3.35 -23.45
C LYS A 159 -2.73 4.63 -22.91
N TYR A 160 -1.87 4.52 -21.89
CA TYR A 160 -1.38 5.66 -21.14
C TYR A 160 0.14 5.72 -20.97
N SER A 161 0.92 4.82 -21.59
CA SER A 161 2.37 4.77 -21.41
C SER A 161 3.11 6.03 -21.88
N ASP A 162 2.55 6.78 -22.82
CA ASP A 162 3.16 8.03 -23.29
C ASP A 162 3.16 9.11 -22.20
N GLU A 163 2.17 9.10 -21.29
CA GLU A 163 1.99 10.10 -20.25
C GLU A 163 2.52 9.63 -18.90
N LEU A 164 2.32 8.34 -18.55
CA LEU A 164 2.71 7.75 -17.26
C LEU A 164 4.06 7.05 -17.26
N GLY A 165 4.64 6.77 -18.43
CA GLY A 165 5.69 5.78 -18.56
C GLY A 165 5.13 4.36 -18.59
N ILE A 166 6.02 3.37 -18.71
CA ILE A 166 5.64 1.96 -18.82
C ILE A 166 5.61 1.33 -17.42
N LEU A 167 4.43 0.85 -17.03
CA LEU A 167 4.21 0.14 -15.77
C LEU A 167 4.80 -1.28 -15.83
N PRO A 168 5.24 -1.85 -14.69
CA PRO A 168 5.49 -3.29 -14.60
C PRO A 168 4.28 -4.09 -15.06
N CYS A 169 4.52 -5.24 -15.72
CA CYS A 169 3.48 -6.19 -16.13
C CYS A 169 3.73 -7.55 -15.46
N ASP A 170 3.88 -7.50 -14.15
CA ASP A 170 4.26 -8.60 -13.26
C ASP A 170 3.08 -9.37 -12.66
N GLY A 171 1.86 -8.84 -12.83
CA GLY A 171 0.64 -9.39 -12.26
C GLY A 171 0.43 -9.05 -10.78
N ILE A 172 1.24 -8.16 -10.20
CA ILE A 172 1.12 -7.72 -8.81
C ILE A 172 0.50 -6.33 -8.79
N TYR A 173 -0.62 -6.19 -8.08
CA TYR A 173 -1.26 -4.91 -7.90
C TYR A 173 -0.55 -4.11 -6.80
N GLN A 174 0.14 -3.05 -7.20
CA GLN A 174 0.90 -2.17 -6.30
C GLN A 174 0.67 -0.70 -6.64
N ARG A 175 1.40 0.21 -5.96
CA ARG A 175 1.27 1.67 -6.11
C ARG A 175 1.27 2.16 -7.56
N ALA A 176 2.19 1.69 -8.39
CA ALA A 176 2.26 2.12 -9.79
C ALA A 176 0.98 1.78 -10.57
N THR A 177 0.46 0.56 -10.40
CA THR A 177 -0.80 0.13 -11.03
C THR A 177 -2.00 0.91 -10.48
N ASN A 178 -2.04 1.16 -9.16
CA ASN A 178 -3.10 1.96 -8.54
C ASN A 178 -3.09 3.41 -9.04
N THR A 179 -1.92 4.05 -9.08
CA THR A 179 -1.73 5.40 -9.64
C THR A 179 -2.23 5.46 -11.08
N ALA A 180 -1.93 4.44 -11.90
CA ALA A 180 -2.38 4.39 -13.29
C ALA A 180 -3.91 4.20 -13.42
N LEU A 181 -4.55 3.46 -12.52
CA LEU A 181 -6.02 3.35 -12.49
C LEU A 181 -6.67 4.68 -12.13
N ILE A 182 -6.14 5.41 -11.16
CA ILE A 182 -6.65 6.75 -10.81
C ILE A 182 -6.42 7.72 -11.98
N PHE A 183 -5.25 7.67 -12.61
CA PHE A 183 -4.96 8.46 -13.82
C PHE A 183 -5.95 8.14 -14.95
N ALA A 184 -6.22 6.86 -15.20
CA ALA A 184 -7.19 6.42 -16.20
C ALA A 184 -8.61 6.94 -15.88
N LEU A 185 -9.01 6.92 -14.59
CA LEU A 185 -10.27 7.53 -14.14
C LEU A 185 -10.29 9.03 -14.46
N GLN A 186 -9.23 9.75 -14.10
CA GLN A 186 -9.13 11.19 -14.35
C GLN A 186 -9.25 11.52 -15.83
N LYS A 187 -8.58 10.77 -16.70
CA LYS A 187 -8.70 10.90 -18.16
C LYS A 187 -10.13 10.63 -18.65
N ALA A 188 -10.76 9.55 -18.13
CA ALA A 188 -12.11 9.17 -18.51
C ALA A 188 -13.17 10.19 -18.11
N ILE A 189 -12.96 10.92 -17.00
CA ILE A 189 -13.87 11.98 -16.50
C ILE A 189 -13.44 13.40 -16.92
N GLY A 190 -12.46 13.52 -17.79
CA GLY A 190 -12.06 14.80 -18.41
C GLY A 190 -11.22 15.74 -17.56
N ILE A 191 -10.46 15.23 -16.58
CA ILE A 191 -9.52 16.03 -15.80
C ILE A 191 -8.31 16.39 -16.65
N ALA A 192 -8.13 17.67 -16.94
CA ALA A 192 -7.03 18.16 -17.79
C ALA A 192 -5.63 17.92 -17.18
N GLY A 193 -5.49 18.03 -15.88
CA GLY A 193 -4.25 17.78 -15.13
C GLY A 193 -4.24 16.40 -14.46
N ALA A 194 -4.58 15.34 -15.18
CA ALA A 194 -4.52 13.98 -14.66
C ALA A 194 -3.11 13.66 -14.12
N ASN A 195 -3.02 13.15 -12.89
CA ASN A 195 -1.74 12.92 -12.21
C ASN A 195 -1.70 11.63 -11.36
N GLY A 196 -2.79 10.85 -11.37
CA GLY A 196 -2.91 9.62 -10.59
C GLY A 196 -3.15 9.80 -9.08
N ASN A 197 -3.40 11.03 -8.60
CA ASN A 197 -3.77 11.30 -7.22
C ASN A 197 -5.27 11.59 -7.12
N TYR A 198 -5.96 10.92 -6.21
CA TYR A 198 -7.41 11.11 -6.02
C TYR A 198 -7.70 12.37 -5.18
N GLY A 199 -7.39 13.53 -5.75
CA GLY A 199 -7.51 14.83 -5.08
C GLY A 199 -8.90 15.47 -5.25
N PRO A 200 -9.09 16.72 -4.73
CA PRO A 200 -10.39 17.41 -4.70
C PRO A 200 -11.07 17.52 -6.08
N GLY A 201 -10.31 17.80 -7.14
CA GLY A 201 -10.85 17.87 -8.51
C GLY A 201 -11.41 16.52 -8.98
N THR A 202 -10.73 15.42 -8.68
CA THR A 202 -11.19 14.07 -8.99
C THR A 202 -12.45 13.73 -8.18
N ILE A 203 -12.46 14.08 -6.88
CA ILE A 203 -13.62 13.88 -5.99
C ILE A 203 -14.85 14.59 -6.57
N ALA A 204 -14.72 15.86 -6.95
CA ALA A 204 -15.82 16.66 -7.47
C ALA A 204 -16.36 16.16 -8.82
N ALA A 205 -15.48 15.59 -9.67
CA ALA A 205 -15.84 15.12 -11.00
C ALA A 205 -16.20 13.63 -11.07
N THR A 206 -16.04 12.86 -9.97
CA THR A 206 -16.35 11.43 -9.96
C THR A 206 -17.84 11.19 -10.22
N PRO A 207 -18.21 10.44 -11.27
CA PRO A 207 -19.61 10.24 -11.63
C PRO A 207 -20.27 9.18 -10.76
N THR A 208 -21.59 9.16 -10.82
CA THR A 208 -22.41 8.02 -10.36
C THR A 208 -22.82 7.18 -11.56
N VAL A 209 -22.52 5.89 -11.53
CA VAL A 209 -22.85 4.94 -12.60
C VAL A 209 -23.53 3.70 -12.03
N SER A 210 -24.39 3.07 -12.85
CA SER A 210 -25.16 1.90 -12.44
C SER A 210 -25.33 0.91 -13.60
N GLN A 211 -26.06 -0.16 -13.36
CA GLN A 211 -26.32 -1.20 -14.36
C GLN A 211 -26.85 -0.60 -15.67
N GLY A 212 -26.29 -1.06 -16.77
CA GLY A 212 -26.56 -0.57 -18.12
C GLY A 212 -25.55 0.47 -18.62
N ALA A 213 -24.76 1.09 -17.72
CA ALA A 213 -23.68 1.97 -18.13
C ALA A 213 -22.56 1.19 -18.82
N ASN A 214 -21.77 1.89 -19.67
CA ASN A 214 -20.60 1.31 -20.31
C ASN A 214 -19.47 2.34 -20.44
N GLY A 215 -18.28 1.87 -20.78
CA GLY A 215 -17.10 2.69 -21.02
C GLY A 215 -15.99 2.54 -20.01
N GLU A 216 -15.02 3.48 -20.07
CA GLU A 216 -13.77 3.38 -19.31
C GLU A 216 -13.98 3.47 -17.79
N VAL A 217 -14.86 4.34 -17.32
CA VAL A 217 -15.19 4.43 -15.89
C VAL A 217 -15.68 3.08 -15.34
N VAL A 218 -16.54 2.39 -16.10
CA VAL A 218 -17.04 1.06 -15.73
C VAL A 218 -15.92 0.04 -15.68
N ARG A 219 -15.01 0.07 -16.67
CA ARG A 219 -13.82 -0.81 -16.69
C ARG A 219 -12.94 -0.59 -15.46
N ILE A 220 -12.72 0.65 -15.06
CA ILE A 220 -11.94 0.99 -13.86
C ILE A 220 -12.63 0.48 -12.59
N ILE A 221 -13.95 0.59 -12.50
CA ILE A 221 -14.75 0.01 -11.40
C ILE A 221 -14.59 -1.51 -11.37
N GLN A 222 -14.66 -2.18 -12.51
CA GLN A 222 -14.44 -3.63 -12.61
C GLN A 222 -13.04 -4.03 -12.13
N TYR A 223 -12.00 -3.30 -12.54
CA TYR A 223 -10.64 -3.50 -12.04
C TYR A 223 -10.54 -3.28 -10.53
N GLY A 224 -11.13 -2.20 -10.01
CA GLY A 224 -11.18 -1.93 -8.57
C GLY A 224 -11.86 -3.05 -7.79
N LEU A 225 -13.02 -3.53 -8.26
CA LEU A 225 -13.72 -4.66 -7.65
C LEU A 225 -12.90 -5.96 -7.71
N TYR A 226 -12.23 -6.22 -8.84
CA TYR A 226 -11.40 -7.39 -9.01
C TYR A 226 -10.23 -7.42 -8.02
N VAL A 227 -9.45 -6.34 -7.93
CA VAL A 227 -8.27 -6.30 -7.04
C VAL A 227 -8.66 -6.33 -5.57
N ASN A 228 -9.84 -5.85 -5.20
CA ASN A 228 -10.39 -5.95 -3.85
C ASN A 228 -11.11 -7.29 -3.58
N GLY A 229 -11.27 -8.15 -4.58
CA GLY A 229 -11.79 -9.52 -4.43
C GLY A 229 -13.29 -9.65 -4.39
N PHE A 230 -14.03 -8.71 -5.00
CA PHE A 230 -15.47 -8.70 -5.08
C PHE A 230 -16.01 -9.06 -6.47
N TYR A 231 -15.16 -9.14 -7.48
CA TYR A 231 -15.52 -9.43 -8.86
C TYR A 231 -14.43 -10.30 -9.51
N ASP A 232 -14.84 -11.29 -10.28
CA ASP A 232 -13.97 -12.22 -11.01
C ASP A 232 -14.38 -12.35 -12.50
N GLY A 233 -15.34 -11.54 -12.93
CA GLY A 233 -15.79 -11.51 -14.31
C GLY A 233 -14.91 -10.66 -15.24
N SER A 234 -15.34 -10.55 -16.50
CA SER A 234 -14.62 -9.81 -17.53
C SER A 234 -14.63 -8.29 -17.30
N CYS A 235 -13.46 -7.68 -17.26
CA CYS A 235 -13.29 -6.22 -17.15
C CYS A 235 -13.40 -5.55 -18.53
N ASN A 236 -14.57 -5.66 -19.16
CA ASN A 236 -14.84 -5.22 -20.53
C ASN A 236 -15.48 -3.82 -20.65
N GLY A 237 -15.74 -3.16 -19.51
CA GLY A 237 -16.36 -1.84 -19.48
C GLY A 237 -17.90 -1.87 -19.58
N ASN A 238 -18.56 -3.01 -19.39
CA ASN A 238 -20.03 -3.11 -19.35
C ASN A 238 -20.49 -3.32 -17.90
N TYR A 239 -21.35 -2.43 -17.41
CA TYR A 239 -21.94 -2.54 -16.06
C TYR A 239 -23.10 -3.51 -16.08
N THR A 240 -22.80 -4.78 -15.88
CA THR A 240 -23.79 -5.88 -15.86
C THR A 240 -24.42 -6.02 -14.46
N SER A 241 -25.40 -6.92 -14.33
CA SER A 241 -25.96 -7.31 -13.03
C SER A 241 -24.91 -7.93 -12.10
N GLU A 242 -23.90 -8.61 -12.64
CA GLU A 242 -22.78 -9.17 -11.86
C GLU A 242 -21.94 -8.07 -11.23
N VAL A 243 -21.61 -7.00 -11.98
CA VAL A 243 -20.93 -5.81 -11.43
C VAL A 243 -21.79 -5.14 -10.36
N SER A 244 -23.09 -4.99 -10.59
CA SER A 244 -24.04 -4.46 -9.61
C SER A 244 -24.04 -5.26 -8.31
N ASN A 245 -24.09 -6.60 -8.40
CA ASN A 245 -24.03 -7.49 -7.24
C ASN A 245 -22.67 -7.41 -6.51
N ALA A 246 -21.58 -7.29 -7.24
CA ALA A 246 -20.23 -7.08 -6.66
C ALA A 246 -20.14 -5.77 -5.88
N VAL A 247 -20.75 -4.69 -6.38
CA VAL A 247 -20.86 -3.40 -5.67
C VAL A 247 -21.68 -3.53 -4.38
N VAL A 248 -22.81 -4.24 -4.43
CA VAL A 248 -23.61 -4.52 -3.21
C VAL A 248 -22.77 -5.29 -2.19
N ALA A 249 -22.02 -6.31 -2.62
CA ALA A 249 -21.15 -7.10 -1.75
C ALA A 249 -20.04 -6.23 -1.12
N PHE A 250 -19.38 -5.38 -1.91
CA PHE A 250 -18.39 -4.43 -1.42
C PHE A 250 -18.98 -3.47 -0.39
N ARG A 251 -20.13 -2.83 -0.69
CA ARG A 251 -20.81 -1.93 0.23
C ARG A 251 -21.17 -2.61 1.55
N LYS A 252 -21.73 -3.82 1.49
CA LYS A 252 -22.06 -4.60 2.70
C LYS A 252 -20.83 -4.94 3.52
N PHE A 253 -19.77 -5.38 2.85
CA PHE A 253 -18.52 -5.75 3.51
C PHE A 253 -17.87 -4.55 4.22
N MET A 254 -17.86 -3.37 3.57
CA MET A 254 -17.28 -2.12 4.11
C MET A 254 -18.28 -1.31 4.95
N ASN A 255 -19.49 -1.80 5.14
CA ASN A 255 -20.58 -1.09 5.84
C ASN A 255 -20.86 0.32 5.28
N LEU A 256 -21.02 0.43 3.95
CA LEU A 256 -21.24 1.67 3.19
C LEU A 256 -22.69 1.78 2.68
N PRO A 257 -23.66 2.22 3.49
CA PRO A 257 -25.01 2.42 3.02
C PRO A 257 -25.09 3.59 1.97
N PRO A 258 -26.11 3.60 1.10
CA PRO A 258 -27.14 2.58 0.91
C PRO A 258 -26.56 1.34 0.20
N PHE A 259 -27.02 0.13 0.58
CA PHE A 259 -26.49 -1.13 0.05
C PHE A 259 -27.06 -1.46 -1.35
N THR A 260 -26.90 -0.51 -2.27
CA THR A 260 -27.35 -0.61 -3.67
C THR A 260 -26.21 -1.03 -4.59
N GLY A 261 -26.54 -1.46 -5.80
CA GLY A 261 -25.58 -1.80 -6.84
C GLY A 261 -25.10 -0.60 -7.67
N THR A 262 -25.24 0.62 -7.15
CA THR A 262 -24.79 1.85 -7.81
C THR A 262 -23.41 2.24 -7.32
N SER A 263 -22.49 2.55 -8.25
CA SER A 263 -21.15 3.06 -7.97
C SER A 263 -21.15 4.58 -7.99
N ASP A 264 -21.15 5.17 -6.82
CA ASP A 264 -20.96 6.60 -6.57
C ASP A 264 -19.54 6.89 -6.11
N LEU A 265 -19.25 8.14 -5.70
CA LEU A 265 -17.95 8.53 -5.14
C LEU A 265 -17.49 7.59 -4.01
N THR A 266 -18.41 7.19 -3.12
CA THR A 266 -18.08 6.33 -1.98
C THR A 266 -17.56 4.97 -2.42
N VAL A 267 -18.17 4.38 -3.45
CA VAL A 267 -17.70 3.11 -4.03
C VAL A 267 -16.41 3.32 -4.82
N ILE A 268 -16.40 4.24 -5.79
CA ILE A 268 -15.27 4.40 -6.72
C ILE A 268 -13.99 4.77 -5.97
N LYS A 269 -14.06 5.76 -5.07
CA LYS A 269 -12.91 6.14 -4.25
C LYS A 269 -12.52 5.04 -3.27
N GLY A 270 -13.49 4.34 -2.66
CA GLY A 270 -13.23 3.21 -1.75
C GLY A 270 -12.55 2.00 -2.42
N LEU A 271 -12.76 1.80 -3.72
CA LEU A 271 -12.08 0.76 -4.49
C LEU A 271 -10.64 1.15 -4.89
N LEU A 272 -10.36 2.44 -5.04
CA LEU A 272 -9.09 2.96 -5.58
C LEU A 272 -8.16 3.58 -4.53
N THR A 273 -8.66 3.84 -3.32
CA THR A 273 -7.86 4.39 -2.20
C THR A 273 -8.18 3.64 -0.91
N SER A 274 -7.23 3.52 0.00
CA SER A 274 -7.48 2.86 1.29
C SER A 274 -8.46 3.67 2.15
N ASN A 275 -8.28 4.98 2.26
CA ASN A 275 -9.12 5.83 3.09
C ASN A 275 -10.55 6.05 2.55
N GLY A 276 -10.83 5.73 1.29
CA GLY A 276 -12.14 5.85 0.68
C GLY A 276 -12.70 7.29 0.67
N ASN A 277 -14.03 7.41 0.68
CA ASN A 277 -14.69 8.71 0.83
C ASN A 277 -14.58 9.19 2.28
N THR A 278 -13.76 10.22 2.51
CA THR A 278 -13.50 10.76 3.85
C THR A 278 -14.66 11.59 4.42
N ASN A 279 -15.68 11.89 3.60
CA ASN A 279 -16.91 12.56 4.04
C ASN A 279 -18.04 11.57 4.38
N ARG A 280 -17.73 10.25 4.45
CA ARG A 280 -18.72 9.26 4.86
C ARG A 280 -19.03 9.35 6.35
N ASP A 281 -20.27 9.07 6.72
CA ASP A 281 -20.69 8.99 8.11
C ASP A 281 -20.05 7.78 8.80
N SER A 282 -19.81 7.92 10.11
CA SER A 282 -19.42 6.82 10.98
C SER A 282 -19.84 7.09 12.43
N ILE A 283 -19.85 6.03 13.23
CA ILE A 283 -20.30 6.08 14.63
C ILE A 283 -19.15 5.95 15.63
N ALA A 284 -17.93 5.74 15.14
CA ALA A 284 -16.75 5.54 16.00
C ALA A 284 -15.68 6.59 15.72
N LEU A 285 -14.87 6.84 16.73
CA LEU A 285 -13.66 7.65 16.65
C LEU A 285 -12.59 7.07 17.59
N ASP A 286 -11.34 7.48 17.43
CA ASP A 286 -10.33 7.36 18.47
C ASP A 286 -9.62 8.69 18.72
N THR A 287 -8.98 8.81 19.87
CA THR A 287 -8.20 9.98 20.23
C THR A 287 -7.20 9.68 21.33
N SER A 288 -6.03 10.30 21.24
CA SER A 288 -5.02 10.30 22.30
C SER A 288 -5.28 11.32 23.40
N THR A 289 -6.32 12.15 23.28
CA THR A 289 -6.67 13.17 24.28
C THR A 289 -7.50 12.56 25.39
N GLN A 290 -7.15 12.85 26.66
CA GLN A 290 -8.01 12.54 27.79
C GLN A 290 -9.26 13.44 27.75
N LEU A 291 -10.45 12.80 27.69
CA LEU A 291 -11.70 13.48 27.38
C LEU A 291 -12.32 14.16 28.59
N THR A 292 -12.70 15.43 28.40
CA THR A 292 -13.57 16.15 29.35
C THR A 292 -15.05 15.86 29.08
N SER A 293 -15.93 16.29 29.99
CA SER A 293 -17.39 16.17 29.78
C SER A 293 -17.87 16.96 28.54
N LYS A 294 -17.19 18.07 28.22
CA LYS A 294 -17.46 18.88 27.02
C LYS A 294 -17.12 18.09 25.74
N ASP A 295 -15.97 17.43 25.71
CA ASP A 295 -15.55 16.62 24.57
C ASP A 295 -16.55 15.51 24.29
N VAL A 296 -16.91 14.76 25.33
CA VAL A 296 -17.87 13.65 25.24
C VAL A 296 -19.25 14.14 24.75
N THR A 297 -19.72 15.31 25.23
CA THR A 297 -20.95 15.93 24.77
C THR A 297 -20.86 16.31 23.28
N ASN A 298 -19.75 16.91 22.88
CA ASN A 298 -19.51 17.25 21.48
C ASN A 298 -19.56 15.99 20.58
N PHE A 299 -18.85 14.94 20.95
CA PHE A 299 -18.81 13.68 20.17
C PHE A 299 -20.20 13.08 20.01
N LYS A 300 -21.00 13.05 21.10
CA LYS A 300 -22.38 12.57 21.04
C LYS A 300 -23.24 13.41 20.09
N ASN A 301 -23.11 14.74 20.13
CA ASN A 301 -23.84 15.65 19.27
C ASN A 301 -23.45 15.49 17.78
N TYR A 302 -22.22 15.07 17.50
CA TYR A 302 -21.75 14.71 16.15
C TYR A 302 -22.21 13.32 15.69
N GLY A 303 -22.88 12.54 16.55
CA GLY A 303 -23.42 11.23 16.21
C GLY A 303 -22.52 10.05 16.57
N PHE A 304 -21.39 10.29 17.22
CA PHE A 304 -20.53 9.21 17.69
C PHE A 304 -21.11 8.46 18.89
N SER A 305 -20.90 7.16 18.91
CA SER A 305 -21.36 6.26 19.97
C SER A 305 -20.29 5.32 20.50
N ILE A 306 -19.12 5.28 19.83
CA ILE A 306 -17.99 4.41 20.17
C ILE A 306 -16.69 5.23 20.16
N VAL A 307 -15.86 5.10 21.19
CA VAL A 307 -14.60 5.83 21.33
C VAL A 307 -13.46 4.86 21.61
N GLY A 308 -12.42 4.91 20.77
CA GLY A 308 -11.14 4.25 21.00
C GLY A 308 -10.29 5.04 21.98
N ARG A 309 -9.82 4.38 23.04
CA ARG A 309 -8.97 5.03 24.05
C ARG A 309 -7.80 4.13 24.45
N TYR A 310 -6.69 4.76 24.72
CA TYR A 310 -5.42 4.11 25.03
C TYR A 310 -5.40 3.60 26.48
N LEU A 311 -4.94 2.36 26.68
CA LEU A 311 -4.80 1.78 28.02
C LEU A 311 -3.66 2.40 28.81
N THR A 312 -2.59 2.78 28.12
CA THR A 312 -1.31 3.23 28.72
C THR A 312 -0.70 4.35 27.87
N GLY A 313 0.45 4.85 28.31
CA GLY A 313 1.32 5.69 27.51
C GLY A 313 1.04 7.19 27.57
N SER A 314 1.87 7.91 26.83
CA SER A 314 1.83 9.36 26.66
C SER A 314 2.11 9.73 25.20
N VAL A 315 1.77 10.93 24.81
CA VAL A 315 1.99 11.47 23.45
C VAL A 315 2.69 12.84 23.54
N GLY A 316 3.47 13.16 22.51
CA GLY A 316 4.31 14.36 22.47
C GLY A 316 5.65 14.20 23.17
N ALA A 317 6.49 15.21 23.09
CA ALA A 317 7.84 15.22 23.67
C ALA A 317 8.09 16.53 24.43
N GLY A 318 9.02 16.50 25.40
CA GLY A 318 9.41 17.68 26.18
C GLY A 318 8.21 18.33 26.89
N VAL A 319 8.05 19.62 26.71
CA VAL A 319 6.96 20.40 27.34
C VAL A 319 5.58 20.13 26.76
N SER A 320 5.49 19.49 25.58
CA SER A 320 4.23 19.08 24.96
C SER A 320 3.81 17.65 25.32
N LYS A 321 4.60 16.97 26.14
CA LYS A 321 4.27 15.61 26.58
C LYS A 321 3.02 15.62 27.46
N ARG A 322 2.04 14.78 27.12
CA ARG A 322 0.79 14.62 27.84
C ARG A 322 0.42 13.14 27.93
N ASP A 323 -0.28 12.80 29.02
CA ASP A 323 -0.81 11.45 29.18
C ASP A 323 -1.93 11.18 28.19
N LYS A 324 -1.91 9.98 27.56
CA LYS A 324 -2.99 9.50 26.68
C LYS A 324 -3.81 8.38 27.28
N TYR A 325 -3.40 7.83 28.43
CA TYR A 325 -4.04 6.68 29.03
C TYR A 325 -5.42 7.01 29.61
N LEU A 326 -6.32 6.05 29.48
CA LEU A 326 -7.68 6.09 30.01
C LEU A 326 -7.69 6.02 31.55
N THR A 327 -8.53 6.83 32.18
CA THR A 327 -8.73 6.86 33.64
C THR A 327 -10.13 6.39 34.02
N ALA A 328 -10.33 5.92 35.26
CA ALA A 328 -11.65 5.52 35.75
C ALA A 328 -12.66 6.68 35.72
N ALA A 329 -12.21 7.91 36.01
CA ALA A 329 -13.05 9.09 35.92
C ALA A 329 -13.49 9.41 34.48
N GLU A 330 -12.59 9.18 33.50
CA GLU A 330 -12.89 9.34 32.09
C GLU A 330 -13.86 8.26 31.58
N ILE A 331 -13.64 6.98 31.96
CA ILE A 331 -14.58 5.89 31.69
C ILE A 331 -16.00 6.27 32.12
N LYS A 332 -16.14 6.74 33.39
CA LYS A 332 -17.44 7.15 33.89
C LYS A 332 -18.08 8.25 33.05
N ARG A 333 -17.33 9.28 32.65
CA ARG A 333 -17.84 10.38 31.80
C ARG A 333 -18.35 9.87 30.45
N ILE A 334 -17.58 9.00 29.81
CA ILE A 334 -17.89 8.45 28.48
C ILE A 334 -19.13 7.56 28.56
N THR A 335 -19.18 6.65 29.53
CA THR A 335 -20.27 5.68 29.65
C THR A 335 -21.56 6.31 30.18
N ASP A 336 -21.51 7.29 31.09
CA ASP A 336 -22.67 8.06 31.55
C ASP A 336 -23.34 8.81 30.38
N ALA A 337 -22.56 9.27 29.39
CA ALA A 337 -23.08 9.87 28.18
C ALA A 337 -23.64 8.84 27.17
N GLY A 338 -23.49 7.57 27.46
CA GLY A 338 -23.99 6.46 26.61
C GLY A 338 -23.05 6.04 25.49
N LEU A 339 -21.78 6.46 25.50
CA LEU A 339 -20.77 6.01 24.54
C LEU A 339 -20.09 4.72 25.03
N ALA A 340 -19.73 3.85 24.08
CA ALA A 340 -18.94 2.65 24.34
C ALA A 340 -17.44 2.95 24.15
N ILE A 341 -16.59 2.15 24.80
CA ILE A 341 -15.12 2.28 24.70
C ILE A 341 -14.52 0.99 24.19
N TYR A 342 -13.59 1.08 23.20
CA TYR A 342 -12.69 -0.02 22.86
C TYR A 342 -11.26 0.35 23.21
N PRO A 343 -10.48 -0.60 23.80
CA PRO A 343 -9.14 -0.31 24.31
C PRO A 343 -8.07 -0.47 23.24
N ILE A 344 -7.16 0.50 23.15
CA ILE A 344 -5.96 0.51 22.32
C ILE A 344 -4.74 0.38 23.24
N TYR A 345 -3.76 -0.42 22.86
CA TYR A 345 -2.47 -0.50 23.52
C TYR A 345 -1.36 -0.02 22.59
N GLU A 346 -0.63 1.01 23.02
CA GLU A 346 0.47 1.59 22.27
C GLU A 346 1.43 2.32 23.22
N ASP A 347 2.51 1.64 23.63
CA ASP A 347 3.60 2.22 24.44
C ASP A 347 4.89 2.44 23.62
N GLY A 348 4.95 1.92 22.42
CA GLY A 348 5.97 2.01 21.39
C GLY A 348 5.33 1.66 20.06
N GLY A 349 6.11 1.19 19.07
CA GLY A 349 5.54 0.70 17.82
C GLY A 349 5.63 1.72 16.68
N TYR A 350 6.48 2.74 16.85
CA TYR A 350 6.82 3.73 15.81
C TYR A 350 8.07 3.36 15.01
N GLU A 351 8.80 2.32 15.46
CA GLU A 351 10.05 1.84 14.84
C GLU A 351 10.00 0.32 14.70
N ILE A 352 10.56 -0.21 13.61
CA ILE A 352 10.50 -1.64 13.28
C ILE A 352 11.23 -2.48 14.34
N GLU A 353 12.30 -1.96 14.91
CA GLU A 353 13.13 -2.62 15.92
C GLU A 353 12.39 -2.88 17.26
N TYR A 354 11.28 -2.18 17.50
CA TYR A 354 10.44 -2.42 18.67
C TYR A 354 9.81 -3.80 18.64
N PHE A 355 9.46 -4.31 17.46
CA PHE A 355 8.66 -5.52 17.33
C PHE A 355 9.50 -6.79 17.48
N SER A 356 9.22 -7.55 18.52
CA SER A 356 9.76 -8.87 18.76
C SER A 356 8.76 -9.73 19.52
N ARG A 357 8.91 -11.06 19.49
CA ARG A 357 8.03 -11.97 20.24
C ARG A 357 8.03 -11.66 21.75
N ILE A 358 9.21 -11.38 22.31
CA ILE A 358 9.35 -11.06 23.74
C ILE A 358 8.63 -9.75 24.06
N GLN A 359 8.79 -8.73 23.20
CA GLN A 359 8.09 -7.46 23.39
C GLN A 359 6.58 -7.64 23.29
N GLY A 360 6.08 -8.40 22.32
CA GLY A 360 4.65 -8.69 22.19
C GLY A 360 4.06 -9.41 23.42
N TYR A 361 4.80 -10.35 23.99
CA TYR A 361 4.38 -11.02 25.23
C TYR A 361 4.32 -10.05 26.41
N ARG A 362 5.35 -9.20 26.60
CA ARG A 362 5.40 -8.17 27.66
C ARG A 362 4.26 -7.16 27.53
N ASP A 363 4.03 -6.68 26.32
CA ASP A 363 2.94 -5.74 26.02
C ASP A 363 1.57 -6.38 26.28
N GLY A 364 1.40 -7.63 25.90
CA GLY A 364 0.18 -8.39 26.17
C GLY A 364 -0.14 -8.48 27.65
N ILE A 365 0.85 -8.85 28.48
CA ILE A 365 0.68 -8.92 29.95
C ILE A 365 0.35 -7.54 30.53
N LYS A 366 1.07 -6.48 30.10
CA LYS A 366 0.84 -5.12 30.58
C LYS A 366 -0.55 -4.62 30.22
N ALA A 367 -0.99 -4.87 28.98
CA ALA A 367 -2.31 -4.49 28.50
C ALA A 367 -3.44 -5.22 29.24
N VAL A 368 -3.31 -6.54 29.47
CA VAL A 368 -4.25 -7.35 30.25
C VAL A 368 -4.39 -6.81 31.66
N ASN A 369 -3.29 -6.55 32.37
CA ASN A 369 -3.30 -6.03 33.73
C ASN A 369 -3.98 -4.65 33.79
N GLN A 370 -3.68 -3.74 32.83
CA GLN A 370 -4.29 -2.42 32.81
C GLN A 370 -5.79 -2.46 32.45
N ALA A 371 -6.19 -3.29 31.47
CA ALA A 371 -7.59 -3.47 31.11
C ALA A 371 -8.41 -4.06 32.29
N SER A 372 -7.82 -5.02 33.02
CA SER A 372 -8.43 -5.59 34.23
C SER A 372 -8.58 -4.57 35.35
N LYS A 373 -7.53 -3.77 35.61
CA LYS A 373 -7.56 -2.68 36.62
C LYS A 373 -8.63 -1.63 36.29
N LEU A 374 -8.82 -1.30 35.01
CA LEU A 374 -9.84 -0.38 34.55
C LEU A 374 -11.25 -0.98 34.50
N GLY A 375 -11.38 -2.29 34.67
CA GLY A 375 -12.67 -2.98 34.79
C GLY A 375 -13.29 -3.36 33.45
N PHE A 376 -12.53 -3.48 32.37
CA PHE A 376 -13.04 -3.99 31.10
C PHE A 376 -13.63 -5.39 31.26
N PRO A 377 -14.79 -5.71 30.65
CA PRO A 377 -15.42 -7.01 30.76
C PRO A 377 -14.66 -8.10 30.00
N ALA A 378 -14.94 -9.34 30.36
CA ALA A 378 -14.47 -10.50 29.60
C ALA A 378 -14.96 -10.41 28.13
N GLY A 379 -14.10 -10.83 27.20
CA GLY A 379 -14.40 -10.79 25.79
C GLY A 379 -14.10 -9.44 25.11
N ALA A 380 -13.72 -8.39 25.86
CA ALA A 380 -13.23 -7.15 25.24
C ALA A 380 -11.98 -7.43 24.40
N THR A 381 -11.87 -6.78 23.25
CA THR A 381 -10.72 -6.89 22.35
C THR A 381 -9.76 -5.73 22.59
N ILE A 382 -8.50 -6.03 22.87
CA ILE A 382 -7.42 -5.03 23.03
C ILE A 382 -6.68 -4.92 21.69
N TYR A 383 -6.65 -3.73 21.10
CA TYR A 383 -5.99 -3.48 19.82
C TYR A 383 -4.54 -3.02 20.04
N PHE A 384 -3.59 -3.87 19.66
CA PHE A 384 -2.16 -3.59 19.77
C PHE A 384 -1.67 -2.85 18.53
N ALA A 385 -1.05 -1.68 18.73
CA ALA A 385 -0.70 -0.79 17.64
C ALA A 385 0.64 -1.18 16.97
N VAL A 386 0.60 -1.24 15.64
CA VAL A 386 1.74 -1.26 14.73
C VAL A 386 1.63 0.01 13.87
N ASP A 387 2.16 1.11 14.41
CA ASP A 387 2.01 2.45 13.84
C ASP A 387 3.26 2.88 13.07
N VAL A 388 3.68 2.02 12.14
CA VAL A 388 4.84 2.25 11.27
C VAL A 388 4.61 1.65 9.89
N ASP A 389 5.18 2.27 8.85
CA ASP A 389 5.13 1.72 7.49
C ASP A 389 6.13 0.56 7.36
N ILE A 390 5.62 -0.66 7.21
CA ILE A 390 6.42 -1.89 7.06
C ILE A 390 6.16 -2.48 5.68
N GLN A 391 7.25 -2.75 4.96
CA GLN A 391 7.17 -3.41 3.67
C GLN A 391 6.80 -4.90 3.83
N ASP A 392 6.11 -5.46 2.83
CA ASP A 392 5.61 -6.84 2.85
C ASP A 392 6.68 -7.88 3.22
N GLY A 393 7.89 -7.74 2.67
CA GLY A 393 9.00 -8.66 2.93
C GLY A 393 9.54 -8.66 4.36
N ASP A 394 9.26 -7.62 5.16
CA ASP A 394 9.79 -7.46 6.52
C ASP A 394 8.78 -7.89 7.60
N ILE A 395 7.50 -8.04 7.27
CA ILE A 395 6.43 -8.33 8.24
C ILE A 395 6.64 -9.67 8.94
N ASP A 396 6.97 -10.72 8.21
CA ASP A 396 7.14 -12.09 8.75
C ASP A 396 8.31 -12.17 9.75
N GLY A 397 9.34 -11.36 9.57
CA GLY A 397 10.53 -11.32 10.43
C GLY A 397 10.41 -10.39 11.65
N THR A 398 9.41 -9.51 11.69
CA THR A 398 9.27 -8.45 12.69
C THR A 398 7.93 -8.50 13.42
N VAL A 399 6.88 -8.05 12.77
CA VAL A 399 5.54 -7.87 13.39
C VAL A 399 4.84 -9.20 13.63
N VAL A 400 5.05 -10.21 12.79
CA VAL A 400 4.44 -11.54 13.02
C VAL A 400 4.92 -12.14 14.34
N PRO A 401 6.23 -12.22 14.66
CA PRO A 401 6.68 -12.65 15.98
C PRO A 401 6.10 -11.84 17.15
N TYR A 402 5.97 -10.52 16.98
CA TYR A 402 5.35 -9.65 17.98
C TYR A 402 3.88 -10.05 18.23
N MET A 403 3.09 -10.19 17.17
CA MET A 403 1.68 -10.59 17.26
C MET A 403 1.52 -11.97 17.93
N GLU A 404 2.40 -12.93 17.58
CA GLU A 404 2.40 -14.25 18.23
C GLU A 404 2.71 -14.16 19.74
N GLY A 405 3.60 -13.25 20.13
CA GLY A 405 3.87 -12.92 21.55
C GLY A 405 2.62 -12.39 22.26
N VAL A 406 1.92 -11.44 21.64
CA VAL A 406 0.65 -10.88 22.14
C VAL A 406 -0.41 -11.98 22.29
N VAL A 407 -0.62 -12.81 21.25
CA VAL A 407 -1.59 -13.90 21.26
C VAL A 407 -1.27 -14.88 22.41
N SER A 408 0.01 -15.23 22.59
CA SER A 408 0.45 -16.10 23.70
C SER A 408 0.16 -15.50 25.06
N ALA A 409 0.39 -14.20 25.26
CA ALA A 409 0.11 -13.50 26.51
C ALA A 409 -1.39 -13.47 26.85
N LEU A 410 -2.24 -13.30 25.84
CA LEU A 410 -3.69 -13.18 26.03
C LEU A 410 -4.39 -14.56 26.12
N ALA A 411 -3.73 -15.64 25.72
CA ALA A 411 -4.32 -16.99 25.67
C ALA A 411 -4.91 -17.46 27.04
N SER A 412 -4.29 -17.06 28.18
CA SER A 412 -4.77 -17.35 29.51
C SER A 412 -5.59 -16.22 30.14
N SER A 413 -5.83 -15.15 29.40
CA SER A 413 -6.62 -14.00 29.87
C SER A 413 -8.08 -14.09 29.43
N ARG A 414 -8.89 -13.19 29.98
CA ARG A 414 -10.30 -13.05 29.56
C ARG A 414 -10.52 -12.14 28.37
N TYR A 415 -9.45 -11.60 27.77
CA TYR A 415 -9.48 -10.62 26.67
C TYR A 415 -9.10 -11.24 25.33
N ASN A 416 -9.53 -10.61 24.26
CA ASN A 416 -9.18 -11.02 22.89
C ASN A 416 -8.02 -10.17 22.36
N PRO A 417 -7.06 -10.76 21.64
CA PRO A 417 -6.05 -9.99 20.92
C PRO A 417 -6.64 -9.37 19.66
N GLY A 418 -6.44 -8.07 19.46
CA GLY A 418 -6.72 -7.33 18.25
C GLY A 418 -5.45 -6.66 17.74
N ILE A 419 -5.43 -6.26 16.48
CA ILE A 419 -4.30 -5.60 15.85
C ILE A 419 -4.74 -4.26 15.26
N TYR A 420 -3.95 -3.20 15.46
CA TYR A 420 -4.03 -1.96 14.71
C TYR A 420 -2.83 -1.86 13.78
N GLY A 421 -3.06 -1.47 12.53
CA GLY A 421 -2.02 -1.24 11.54
C GLY A 421 -2.54 -1.20 10.12
N THR A 422 -1.61 -1.22 9.15
CA THR A 422 -1.97 -1.27 7.74
C THR A 422 -2.76 -2.55 7.39
N ARG A 423 -3.43 -2.54 6.23
CA ARG A 423 -4.15 -3.72 5.73
C ARG A 423 -3.28 -4.97 5.71
N ASN A 424 -2.02 -4.84 5.28
CA ASN A 424 -1.09 -5.97 5.21
C ASN A 424 -0.72 -6.50 6.60
N VAL A 425 -0.42 -5.63 7.55
CA VAL A 425 -0.20 -6.00 8.95
C VAL A 425 -1.42 -6.73 9.52
N CYS A 426 -2.62 -6.21 9.27
CA CYS A 426 -3.87 -6.82 9.73
C CYS A 426 -4.15 -8.18 9.07
N LEU A 427 -3.83 -8.36 7.77
CA LEU A 427 -3.95 -9.65 7.09
C LEU A 427 -3.02 -10.72 7.67
N HIS A 428 -1.82 -10.35 8.10
CA HIS A 428 -0.91 -11.25 8.82
C HIS A 428 -1.41 -11.51 10.24
N GLY A 429 -1.97 -10.50 10.91
CA GLY A 429 -2.62 -10.64 12.21
C GLY A 429 -3.76 -11.66 12.21
N GLU A 430 -4.62 -11.62 11.19
CA GLU A 430 -5.71 -12.60 11.01
C GLU A 430 -5.17 -14.04 10.94
N LYS A 431 -4.03 -14.27 10.27
CA LYS A 431 -3.41 -15.59 10.13
C LYS A 431 -2.84 -16.13 11.45
N VAL A 432 -2.31 -15.26 12.31
CA VAL A 432 -1.67 -15.66 13.57
C VAL A 432 -2.60 -15.62 14.78
N GLY A 433 -3.90 -15.37 14.58
CA GLY A 433 -4.91 -15.49 15.63
C GLY A 433 -5.34 -14.19 16.29
N MET A 434 -5.02 -13.03 15.69
CA MET A 434 -5.65 -11.77 16.08
C MET A 434 -7.14 -11.82 15.75
N LYS A 435 -8.00 -11.65 16.76
CA LYS A 435 -9.44 -11.83 16.59
C LYS A 435 -10.06 -10.80 15.68
N TYR A 436 -9.71 -9.53 15.86
CA TYR A 436 -10.19 -8.42 15.06
C TYR A 436 -9.06 -7.49 14.65
N SER A 437 -9.31 -6.79 13.53
CA SER A 437 -8.43 -5.77 13.00
C SER A 437 -9.02 -4.38 13.12
N PHE A 438 -8.21 -3.44 13.56
CA PHE A 438 -8.44 -2.00 13.49
C PHE A 438 -7.49 -1.45 12.42
N VAL A 439 -8.00 -1.14 11.25
CA VAL A 439 -7.20 -0.86 10.07
C VAL A 439 -6.85 0.62 9.98
N ALA A 440 -5.57 0.94 9.74
CA ALA A 440 -5.05 2.30 9.62
C ALA A 440 -5.14 2.79 8.15
N ASP A 441 -6.33 2.76 7.55
CA ASP A 441 -6.56 3.14 6.15
C ASP A 441 -6.34 4.63 5.87
N MET A 442 -6.38 5.49 6.90
CA MET A 442 -6.02 6.90 6.83
C MET A 442 -4.60 7.11 6.33
N SER A 443 -3.69 6.21 6.65
CA SER A 443 -2.30 6.22 6.19
C SER A 443 -2.19 5.73 4.73
N TYR A 444 -2.93 6.36 3.82
CA TYR A 444 -3.03 5.95 2.40
C TYR A 444 -1.71 5.99 1.64
N GLY A 445 -0.71 6.72 2.14
CA GLY A 445 0.64 6.77 1.60
C GLY A 445 1.53 5.58 2.00
N TRP A 446 1.12 4.80 2.99
CA TRP A 446 1.90 3.68 3.48
C TRP A 446 1.83 2.46 2.55
N SER A 447 2.96 1.76 2.44
CA SER A 447 3.14 0.62 1.51
C SER A 447 2.19 -0.54 1.81
N GLY A 448 1.85 -0.74 3.08
CA GLY A 448 0.98 -1.82 3.53
C GLY A 448 -0.52 -1.61 3.28
N ASN A 449 -0.95 -0.44 2.80
CA ASN A 449 -2.37 -0.17 2.50
C ASN A 449 -2.69 -0.32 1.02
N LEU A 450 -1.81 0.13 0.12
CA LEU A 450 -2.04 0.05 -1.32
C LEU A 450 -1.73 -1.36 -1.84
N GLY A 451 -2.68 -1.93 -2.58
CA GLY A 451 -2.55 -3.26 -3.17
C GLY A 451 -2.98 -4.40 -2.24
N PHE A 452 -3.29 -4.12 -1.00
CA PHE A 452 -3.78 -5.10 -0.04
C PHE A 452 -5.29 -4.98 0.17
N LYS A 453 -5.95 -6.14 0.26
CA LYS A 453 -7.38 -6.22 0.54
C LYS A 453 -7.65 -5.86 2.00
N MET A 454 -8.85 -5.34 2.26
CA MET A 454 -9.35 -5.20 3.62
C MET A 454 -9.41 -6.59 4.28
N PRO A 455 -8.87 -6.79 5.51
CA PRO A 455 -8.93 -8.08 6.21
C PRO A 455 -10.38 -8.47 6.51
N LYS A 456 -10.69 -9.77 6.49
CA LYS A 456 -12.05 -10.25 6.71
C LYS A 456 -12.54 -10.02 8.14
N ASN A 457 -11.62 -9.98 9.09
CA ASN A 457 -11.91 -9.77 10.51
C ASN A 457 -11.90 -8.29 10.93
N TRP A 458 -11.90 -7.32 9.99
CA TRP A 458 -11.92 -5.91 10.35
C TRP A 458 -13.12 -5.55 11.22
N ALA A 459 -12.87 -4.88 12.32
CA ALA A 459 -13.89 -4.35 13.21
C ALA A 459 -13.98 -2.85 13.11
N PHE A 460 -12.81 -2.19 12.99
CA PHE A 460 -12.66 -0.75 12.88
C PHE A 460 -11.76 -0.39 11.70
N ASP A 461 -12.04 0.76 11.08
CA ASP A 461 -11.28 1.33 9.94
C ASP A 461 -11.11 2.84 10.16
N GLN A 462 -9.89 3.26 10.48
CA GLN A 462 -9.51 4.66 10.68
C GLN A 462 -9.25 5.31 9.32
N PHE A 463 -10.01 6.36 8.94
CA PHE A 463 -9.98 6.84 7.56
C PHE A 463 -9.79 8.34 7.37
N VAL A 464 -9.95 9.15 8.42
CA VAL A 464 -9.71 10.61 8.36
C VAL A 464 -9.50 11.19 9.75
N GLU A 465 -8.61 12.18 9.87
CA GLU A 465 -8.39 12.97 11.07
C GLU A 465 -8.96 14.38 10.93
N TYR A 466 -9.49 14.93 12.01
CA TYR A 466 -9.89 16.34 12.13
C TYR A 466 -10.11 16.72 13.60
N THR A 467 -10.62 17.96 13.85
CA THR A 467 -10.78 18.48 15.19
C THR A 467 -12.25 18.76 15.48
N ILE A 468 -12.76 18.28 16.63
CA ILE A 468 -14.10 18.59 17.14
C ILE A 468 -14.00 19.38 18.44
N GLY A 469 -14.50 20.62 18.42
CA GLY A 469 -14.52 21.47 19.61
C GLY A 469 -13.14 21.80 20.21
N GLY A 470 -12.07 21.65 19.43
CA GLY A 470 -10.68 21.82 19.84
C GLY A 470 -9.95 20.50 20.16
N THR A 471 -10.64 19.35 20.13
CA THR A 471 -10.07 18.04 20.41
C THR A 471 -9.76 17.31 19.11
N PRO A 472 -8.48 16.96 18.81
CA PRO A 472 -8.11 16.14 17.66
C PRO A 472 -8.71 14.74 17.80
N ILE A 473 -9.27 14.24 16.72
CA ILE A 473 -9.83 12.89 16.64
C ILE A 473 -9.49 12.23 15.29
N ASP A 474 -9.44 10.92 15.31
CA ASP A 474 -9.45 10.12 14.11
C ASP A 474 -10.83 9.48 13.97
N GLN A 475 -11.48 9.74 12.83
CA GLN A 475 -12.80 9.17 12.55
C GLN A 475 -12.65 7.71 12.08
N VAL A 476 -13.48 6.84 12.64
CA VAL A 476 -13.37 5.40 12.50
C VAL A 476 -14.69 4.81 12.04
N ALA A 477 -14.66 4.04 10.94
CA ALA A 477 -15.79 3.22 10.53
C ALA A 477 -15.86 1.95 11.37
N ALA A 478 -17.05 1.49 11.71
CA ALA A 478 -17.28 0.27 12.46
C ALA A 478 -18.02 -0.76 11.59
N SER A 479 -17.53 -2.01 11.56
CA SER A 479 -18.18 -3.11 10.83
C SER A 479 -19.37 -3.73 11.59
N GLY A 480 -19.45 -3.46 12.88
CA GLY A 480 -20.39 -4.12 13.80
C GLY A 480 -19.88 -5.41 14.43
N LYS A 481 -18.67 -5.87 14.09
CA LYS A 481 -18.06 -7.06 14.73
C LYS A 481 -17.57 -6.79 16.15
N ASP A 482 -17.15 -5.55 16.43
CA ASP A 482 -16.85 -5.04 17.76
C ASP A 482 -17.61 -3.72 17.94
N SER A 483 -18.22 -3.56 19.10
CA SER A 483 -18.99 -2.36 19.46
C SER A 483 -18.39 -1.65 20.68
N GLY A 484 -17.22 -2.07 21.15
CA GLY A 484 -16.68 -1.64 22.43
C GLY A 484 -17.57 -2.06 23.60
N THR A 485 -17.38 -1.44 24.75
CA THR A 485 -18.19 -1.71 25.94
C THR A 485 -18.63 -0.43 26.64
N LYS A 486 -19.83 -0.47 27.25
CA LYS A 486 -20.34 0.55 28.16
C LYS A 486 -20.32 0.08 29.63
N TYR A 487 -19.98 -1.19 29.85
CA TYR A 487 -20.06 -1.85 31.16
C TYR A 487 -18.64 -2.06 31.67
N PHE A 488 -18.39 -1.53 32.86
CA PHE A 488 -17.12 -1.63 33.55
C PHE A 488 -17.39 -2.08 34.98
N SER A 489 -16.65 -3.08 35.43
CA SER A 489 -16.68 -3.53 36.82
C SER A 489 -15.31 -3.30 37.45
N PRO A 490 -15.20 -2.68 38.65
CA PRO A 490 -13.92 -2.55 39.33
C PRO A 490 -13.20 -3.90 39.39
N GLY A 491 -11.96 -3.94 38.87
CA GLY A 491 -11.19 -5.17 38.80
C GLY A 491 -10.83 -5.67 40.19
N THR A 492 -11.10 -6.94 40.46
CA THR A 492 -10.37 -7.68 41.50
C THR A 492 -8.96 -7.89 40.96
N GLU A 493 -7.94 -7.50 41.73
CA GLU A 493 -6.52 -7.64 41.37
C GLU A 493 -6.13 -9.11 41.18
N ASN A 494 -6.24 -9.62 39.96
CA ASN A 494 -5.51 -10.80 39.51
C ASN A 494 -4.37 -10.30 38.62
N THR A 495 -3.29 -9.81 39.23
CA THR A 495 -2.06 -9.45 38.53
C THR A 495 -1.37 -10.72 38.06
N ILE A 496 -1.23 -10.85 36.75
CA ILE A 496 -0.33 -11.86 36.17
C ILE A 496 1.10 -11.32 36.32
N SER A 497 1.91 -11.98 37.17
CA SER A 497 3.31 -11.61 37.34
C SER A 497 4.14 -12.12 36.14
N VAL A 498 4.99 -11.27 35.60
CA VAL A 498 6.07 -11.70 34.69
C VAL A 498 7.17 -12.25 35.57
N SER A 499 7.49 -13.54 35.50
CA SER A 499 8.77 -14.07 35.98
C SER A 499 9.85 -13.60 34.96
N ASP A 500 10.86 -12.93 35.51
CA ASP A 500 12.03 -12.47 34.75
C ASP A 500 12.74 -13.60 34.00
#